data_85b1ba4fa309676fccd88df986341eb5
#
_entry.id   85b1ba4fa309676fccd88df986341eb5
#
_cell.length_a   1.000
_cell.length_b   1.000
_cell.length_c   1.000
_cell.angle_alpha   90.00
_cell.angle_beta   90.00
_cell.angle_gamma   90.00
#
_symmetry.space_group_name_H-M   'P 1'
#
loop_
_entity.id
_entity.type
_entity.pdbx_description
1 polymer ?
#
loop_
_entity_poly.entity_id
_entity_poly.type
_entity_poly.pdbx_seq_one_letter_code
_entity_poly.pdbx_strand_id
1 'polypeptide(L)'
;MRNSAASRSTAPAARARPTDVWVDLASPSHPFFFKALTDAVPDIRTTVTARNKTQTVSLAREVGFEFRTVGRDYEQSVLRMLGIPLRTAQLGIEMPDVDVAVGARNAMCVLAAKARGVPSIHYTDNDICAHMDGLYADALYHRLVAQATHNVVPEAFRTEVLTDRGADPDSVHTYDGFKEDVYVAAFEPDDSFPERLPFDGEPFVVVRPEALQATYVEADTIAPELLTALTDRGINVVYLPRTDDYRAFMEDADPDRVYAPQDALSGLELSWHARCVLTGSGTMAREAARMDTPAVSFFPSEHLSVDQTLIDRGDIYHSRDPVEIAEYVDSLTPADARPRLDRARRVREEVASLTRDLIDAETGEDR
;
A
#
# COMPACT_ATOMS: atom_id res chain seq x y z
N MET A 1 12.04 -31.79 64.36
CA MET A 1 12.72 -31.44 63.11
C MET A 1 11.72 -30.67 62.24
N ARG A 2 11.86 -29.36 62.17
CA ARG A 2 11.00 -28.51 61.35
C ARG A 2 11.74 -28.18 60.06
N ASN A 3 11.27 -28.68 58.90
CA ASN A 3 11.76 -28.29 57.59
C ASN A 3 11.07 -27.01 57.17
N SER A 4 11.81 -25.91 57.14
CA SER A 4 11.43 -24.65 56.59
C SER A 4 11.68 -24.68 55.06
N ALA A 5 10.63 -24.78 54.25
CA ALA A 5 10.70 -24.58 52.82
C ALA A 5 10.78 -23.07 52.54
N ALA A 6 11.94 -22.59 52.13
CA ALA A 6 12.12 -21.23 51.65
C ALA A 6 11.44 -21.07 50.28
N SER A 7 10.35 -20.33 50.24
CA SER A 7 9.72 -19.87 48.99
C SER A 7 10.69 -18.89 48.30
N ARG A 8 11.23 -19.30 47.15
CA ARG A 8 11.93 -18.40 46.24
C ARG A 8 10.87 -17.52 45.54
N SER A 9 10.82 -16.27 45.96
CA SER A 9 10.12 -15.22 45.22
C SER A 9 10.84 -15.05 43.90
N THR A 10 10.21 -15.46 42.81
CA THR A 10 10.62 -15.05 41.45
C THR A 10 10.25 -13.57 41.30
N ALA A 11 11.28 -12.72 41.34
CA ALA A 11 11.12 -11.33 40.94
C ALA A 11 10.55 -11.27 39.50
N PRO A 12 9.59 -10.37 39.17
CA PRO A 12 9.14 -10.20 37.81
C PRO A 12 10.36 -9.84 36.93
N ALA A 13 10.53 -10.54 35.82
CA ALA A 13 11.54 -10.19 34.82
C ALA A 13 11.40 -8.69 34.50
N ALA A 14 12.50 -7.96 34.58
CA ALA A 14 12.53 -6.57 34.15
C ALA A 14 11.99 -6.51 32.70
N ARG A 15 10.96 -5.72 32.44
CA ARG A 15 10.49 -5.50 31.07
C ARG A 15 11.68 -5.01 30.26
N ALA A 16 12.01 -5.74 29.20
CA ALA A 16 13.02 -5.32 28.24
C ALA A 16 12.67 -3.90 27.73
N ARG A 17 13.68 -3.11 27.43
CA ARG A 17 13.49 -1.77 26.83
C ARG A 17 12.81 -1.97 25.48
N PRO A 18 11.77 -1.17 25.11
CA PRO A 18 11.21 -1.23 23.79
C PRO A 18 12.28 -0.96 22.73
N THR A 19 12.23 -1.72 21.63
CA THR A 19 13.18 -1.56 20.52
C THR A 19 12.92 -0.27 19.77
N ASP A 20 13.95 0.52 19.52
CA ASP A 20 13.88 1.78 18.81
C ASP A 20 13.90 1.53 17.29
N VAL A 21 12.78 1.81 16.63
CA VAL A 21 12.57 1.59 15.19
C VAL A 21 12.43 2.90 14.44
N TRP A 22 13.24 3.09 13.40
CA TRP A 22 13.11 4.24 12.50
C TRP A 22 12.32 3.88 11.25
N VAL A 23 11.25 4.64 10.96
CA VAL A 23 10.44 4.51 9.74
C VAL A 23 10.62 5.74 8.86
N ASP A 24 10.98 5.55 7.58
CA ASP A 24 11.08 6.66 6.60
C ASP A 24 9.97 6.58 5.53
N LEU A 25 9.08 7.58 5.55
CA LEU A 25 7.93 7.69 4.66
C LEU A 25 8.31 8.44 3.37
N ALA A 26 8.36 7.73 2.24
CA ALA A 26 8.77 8.30 0.95
C ALA A 26 7.62 8.43 -0.07
N SER A 27 6.46 7.81 0.16
CA SER A 27 5.32 7.74 -0.76
C SER A 27 3.98 7.93 -0.04
N PRO A 28 2.93 8.41 -0.72
CA PRO A 28 1.60 8.60 -0.12
C PRO A 28 0.95 7.34 0.48
N SER A 29 1.24 6.15 -0.03
CA SER A 29 0.71 4.89 0.53
C SER A 29 1.42 4.42 1.81
N HIS A 30 2.61 4.96 2.12
CA HIS A 30 3.42 4.52 3.26
C HIS A 30 2.79 4.84 4.63
N PRO A 31 2.16 6.01 4.86
CA PRO A 31 1.57 6.31 6.15
C PRO A 31 0.57 5.26 6.64
N PHE A 32 -0.37 4.84 5.80
CA PHE A 32 -1.37 3.83 6.15
C PHE A 32 -0.72 2.48 6.47
N PHE A 33 0.17 2.02 5.60
CA PHE A 33 0.86 0.75 5.77
C PHE A 33 1.68 0.71 7.06
N PHE A 34 2.53 1.71 7.27
CA PHE A 34 3.39 1.72 8.46
C PHE A 34 2.63 2.00 9.75
N LYS A 35 1.56 2.79 9.72
CA LYS A 35 0.72 2.98 10.90
C LYS A 35 0.10 1.65 11.33
N ALA A 36 -0.54 0.94 10.39
CA ALA A 36 -1.16 -0.35 10.66
C ALA A 36 -0.15 -1.42 11.11
N LEU A 37 1.06 -1.43 10.51
CA LEU A 37 2.13 -2.35 10.88
C LEU A 37 2.70 -2.03 12.25
N THR A 38 3.10 -0.79 12.52
CA THR A 38 3.75 -0.42 13.79
C THR A 38 2.81 -0.50 14.98
N ASP A 39 1.50 -0.30 14.76
CA ASP A 39 0.49 -0.52 15.80
C ASP A 39 0.28 -2.02 16.14
N ALA A 40 0.61 -2.90 15.20
CA ALA A 40 0.47 -4.34 15.38
C ALA A 40 1.75 -5.02 15.92
N VAL A 41 2.93 -4.42 15.73
CA VAL A 41 4.19 -4.95 16.25
C VAL A 41 4.37 -4.54 17.72
N PRO A 42 4.45 -5.49 18.66
CA PRO A 42 4.57 -5.17 20.08
C PRO A 42 5.97 -4.67 20.44
N ASP A 43 6.06 -3.95 21.57
CA ASP A 43 7.29 -3.57 22.26
C ASP A 43 8.31 -2.80 21.39
N ILE A 44 7.82 -1.99 20.43
CA ILE A 44 8.62 -1.06 19.64
C ILE A 44 8.32 0.40 20.00
N ARG A 45 9.33 1.25 19.85
CA ARG A 45 9.19 2.70 19.88
C ARG A 45 9.55 3.27 18.52
N THR A 46 8.60 3.87 17.84
CA THR A 46 8.76 4.32 16.46
C THR A 46 9.22 5.78 16.41
N THR A 47 10.27 6.08 15.65
CA THR A 47 10.65 7.42 15.22
C THR A 47 10.42 7.53 13.71
N VAL A 48 9.68 8.56 13.28
CA VAL A 48 9.27 8.69 11.88
C VAL A 48 9.92 9.89 11.21
N THR A 49 10.45 9.68 10.02
CA THR A 49 10.81 10.74 9.08
C THR A 49 9.95 10.65 7.83
N ALA A 50 9.66 11.77 7.20
CA ALA A 50 8.89 11.82 5.96
C ALA A 50 9.57 12.71 4.92
N ARG A 51 9.50 12.29 3.65
CA ARG A 51 9.89 13.14 2.54
C ARG A 51 8.93 14.32 2.46
N ASN A 52 9.46 15.53 2.28
CA ASN A 52 8.65 16.74 2.14
C ASN A 52 7.91 16.75 0.79
N LYS A 53 6.93 15.88 0.67
CA LYS A 53 5.98 15.78 -0.45
C LYS A 53 4.59 16.01 0.11
N THR A 54 3.85 16.99 -0.45
CA THR A 54 2.58 17.49 0.10
C THR A 54 1.62 16.37 0.50
N GLN A 55 1.37 15.42 -0.40
CA GLN A 55 0.47 14.31 -0.12
C GLN A 55 0.97 13.37 0.99
N THR A 56 2.27 13.00 1.00
CA THR A 56 2.84 12.13 2.03
C THR A 56 2.76 12.77 3.40
N VAL A 57 3.04 14.07 3.49
CA VAL A 57 3.02 14.84 4.74
C VAL A 57 1.60 14.98 5.28
N SER A 58 0.60 15.28 4.42
CA SER A 58 -0.79 15.39 4.86
C SER A 58 -1.34 14.05 5.36
N LEU A 59 -1.11 12.97 4.61
CA LEU A 59 -1.56 11.63 5.00
C LEU A 59 -0.85 11.12 6.27
N ALA A 60 0.44 11.43 6.46
CA ALA A 60 1.14 11.07 7.70
C ALA A 60 0.54 11.77 8.94
N ARG A 61 0.06 13.01 8.80
CA ARG A 61 -0.67 13.71 9.88
C ARG A 61 -2.06 13.12 10.10
N GLU A 62 -2.77 12.79 9.04
CA GLU A 62 -4.11 12.19 9.08
C GLU A 62 -4.11 10.88 9.87
N VAL A 63 -3.14 10.00 9.63
CA VAL A 63 -3.00 8.75 10.39
C VAL A 63 -2.38 8.91 11.79
N GLY A 64 -2.07 10.15 12.22
CA GLY A 64 -1.60 10.45 13.57
C GLY A 64 -0.12 10.22 13.81
N PHE A 65 0.74 10.18 12.78
CA PHE A 65 2.17 10.13 13.00
C PHE A 65 2.72 11.48 13.48
N GLU A 66 3.57 11.42 14.51
CA GLU A 66 4.54 12.48 14.80
C GLU A 66 5.81 12.21 13.97
N PHE A 67 6.21 13.16 13.12
CA PHE A 67 7.34 12.96 12.22
C PHE A 67 8.15 14.23 11.97
N ARG A 68 9.40 14.03 11.54
CA ARG A 68 10.27 15.10 11.01
C ARG A 68 10.32 15.00 9.49
N THR A 69 10.31 16.14 8.81
CA THR A 69 10.51 16.17 7.35
C THR A 69 11.98 16.21 7.01
N VAL A 70 12.45 15.28 6.16
CA VAL A 70 13.83 15.20 5.69
C VAL A 70 13.87 15.19 4.16
N GLY A 71 14.64 16.12 3.60
CA GLY A 71 14.79 16.31 2.17
C GLY A 71 13.63 17.07 1.52
N ARG A 72 13.88 17.56 0.30
CA ARG A 72 12.89 18.28 -0.52
C ARG A 72 12.45 17.39 -1.67
N ASP A 73 11.24 17.60 -2.16
CA ASP A 73 10.82 17.07 -3.44
C ASP A 73 11.26 18.03 -4.56
N TYR A 74 11.83 17.48 -5.63
CA TYR A 74 12.26 18.26 -6.80
C TYR A 74 11.36 17.87 -7.98
N GLU A 75 10.67 18.85 -8.54
CA GLU A 75 9.79 18.65 -9.72
C GLU A 75 10.58 18.33 -10.98
N GLN A 76 11.76 18.92 -11.15
CA GLN A 76 12.59 18.70 -12.34
C GLN A 76 13.35 17.38 -12.26
N SER A 77 13.30 16.60 -13.34
CA SER A 77 13.91 15.25 -13.42
C SER A 77 15.41 15.20 -13.10
N VAL A 78 16.18 16.17 -13.59
CA VAL A 78 17.64 16.26 -13.33
C VAL A 78 17.92 16.55 -11.85
N LEU A 79 17.18 17.49 -11.26
CA LEU A 79 17.29 17.79 -9.82
C LEU A 79 16.82 16.63 -8.95
N ARG A 80 15.88 15.83 -9.43
CA ARG A 80 15.40 14.61 -8.75
C ARG A 80 16.52 13.57 -8.66
N MET A 81 17.32 13.37 -9.72
CA MET A 81 18.47 12.47 -9.69
C MET A 81 19.55 12.92 -8.70
N LEU A 82 19.86 14.23 -8.63
CA LEU A 82 20.78 14.79 -7.65
C LEU A 82 20.20 14.79 -6.22
N GLY A 83 18.87 14.86 -6.10
CA GLY A 83 18.15 14.82 -4.82
C GLY A 83 18.28 13.49 -4.09
N ILE A 84 18.46 12.37 -4.81
CA ILE A 84 18.59 11.03 -4.22
C ILE A 84 19.82 10.93 -3.31
N PRO A 85 21.07 11.15 -3.80
CA PRO A 85 22.26 11.07 -2.94
C PRO A 85 22.25 12.12 -1.83
N LEU A 86 21.75 13.33 -2.12
CA LEU A 86 21.65 14.38 -1.12
C LEU A 86 20.72 13.99 0.03
N ARG A 87 19.52 13.48 -0.28
CA ARG A 87 18.57 13.02 0.76
C ARG A 87 19.12 11.81 1.50
N THR A 88 19.79 10.87 0.82
CA THR A 88 20.44 9.74 1.48
C THR A 88 21.44 10.22 2.51
N ALA A 89 22.28 11.19 2.16
CA ALA A 89 23.26 11.79 3.10
C ALA A 89 22.56 12.52 4.27
N GLN A 90 21.52 13.30 3.97
CA GLN A 90 20.72 13.97 5.00
C GLN A 90 20.07 12.96 5.96
N LEU A 91 19.46 11.91 5.45
CA LEU A 91 18.90 10.83 6.26
C LEU A 91 19.98 10.18 7.13
N GLY A 92 21.15 9.87 6.58
CA GLY A 92 22.27 9.30 7.34
C GLY A 92 22.78 10.22 8.46
N ILE A 93 22.70 11.53 8.29
CA ILE A 93 23.09 12.52 9.33
C ILE A 93 21.98 12.71 10.36
N GLU A 94 20.72 12.81 9.91
CA GLU A 94 19.56 13.12 10.74
C GLU A 94 18.89 11.90 11.36
N MET A 95 19.29 10.68 10.93
CA MET A 95 18.78 9.44 11.49
C MET A 95 19.04 9.39 13.00
N PRO A 96 18.01 9.14 13.83
CA PRO A 96 18.19 8.98 15.27
C PRO A 96 19.03 7.75 15.59
N ASP A 97 19.46 7.62 16.86
CA ASP A 97 20.03 6.37 17.34
C ASP A 97 18.88 5.37 17.50
N VAL A 98 18.91 4.34 16.68
CA VAL A 98 17.86 3.31 16.58
C VAL A 98 18.47 1.95 16.40
N ASP A 99 17.70 0.94 16.76
CA ASP A 99 18.13 -0.45 16.68
C ASP A 99 17.91 -1.01 15.27
N VAL A 100 16.80 -0.63 14.61
CA VAL A 100 16.42 -1.10 13.27
C VAL A 100 15.80 0.04 12.44
N ALA A 101 16.08 0.06 11.13
CA ALA A 101 15.45 0.93 10.15
C ALA A 101 14.41 0.17 9.32
N VAL A 102 13.26 0.80 9.05
CA VAL A 102 12.17 0.18 8.29
C VAL A 102 11.69 1.10 7.18
N GLY A 103 11.54 0.57 5.98
CA GLY A 103 11.08 1.35 4.83
C GLY A 103 10.37 0.51 3.78
N ALA A 104 9.51 1.15 2.98
CA ALA A 104 8.88 0.51 1.85
C ALA A 104 9.26 1.24 0.56
N ARG A 105 9.68 0.50 -0.47
CA ARG A 105 10.15 1.07 -1.75
C ARG A 105 11.02 2.32 -1.55
N ASN A 106 12.03 2.23 -0.68
CA ASN A 106 12.82 3.38 -0.23
C ASN A 106 14.31 3.07 -0.14
N ALA A 107 14.99 3.08 -1.29
CA ALA A 107 16.43 2.84 -1.37
C ALA A 107 17.26 3.83 -0.52
N MET A 108 16.80 5.06 -0.34
CA MET A 108 17.52 6.06 0.44
C MET A 108 17.53 5.71 1.94
N CYS A 109 16.44 5.15 2.47
CA CYS A 109 16.37 4.62 3.82
C CYS A 109 17.36 3.46 4.00
N VAL A 110 17.33 2.46 3.10
CA VAL A 110 18.24 1.31 3.12
C VAL A 110 19.71 1.74 3.10
N LEU A 111 20.07 2.65 2.20
CA LEU A 111 21.44 3.13 2.09
C LEU A 111 21.90 3.97 3.29
N ALA A 112 21.00 4.80 3.86
CA ALA A 112 21.29 5.58 5.05
C ALA A 112 21.51 4.68 6.27
N ALA A 113 20.65 3.68 6.46
CA ALA A 113 20.79 2.67 7.51
C ALA A 113 22.11 1.89 7.38
N LYS A 114 22.42 1.40 6.18
CA LYS A 114 23.67 0.70 5.89
C LYS A 114 24.89 1.56 6.17
N ALA A 115 24.89 2.84 5.80
CA ALA A 115 26.00 3.77 6.07
C ALA A 115 26.23 4.01 7.57
N ARG A 116 25.19 3.82 8.40
CA ARG A 116 25.24 3.94 9.87
C ARG A 116 25.47 2.61 10.57
N GLY A 117 25.55 1.50 9.82
CA GLY A 117 25.66 0.14 10.39
C GLY A 117 24.40 -0.32 11.14
N VAL A 118 23.24 0.27 10.79
CA VAL A 118 21.94 -0.11 11.36
C VAL A 118 21.29 -1.14 10.44
N PRO A 119 20.80 -2.28 10.94
CA PRO A 119 20.05 -3.23 10.15
C PRO A 119 18.76 -2.62 9.60
N SER A 120 18.34 -3.10 8.43
CA SER A 120 17.17 -2.54 7.74
C SER A 120 16.21 -3.61 7.26
N ILE A 121 14.92 -3.39 7.48
CA ILE A 121 13.82 -4.20 6.93
C ILE A 121 13.15 -3.38 5.81
N HIS A 122 13.16 -3.92 4.60
CA HIS A 122 12.61 -3.27 3.42
C HIS A 122 11.40 -4.04 2.90
N TYR A 123 10.28 -3.35 2.69
CA TYR A 123 9.04 -3.89 2.13
C TYR A 123 8.88 -3.50 0.67
N THR A 124 8.47 -4.44 -0.18
CA THR A 124 8.08 -4.14 -1.57
C THR A 124 7.09 -5.17 -2.10
N ASP A 125 6.23 -4.73 -3.00
CA ASP A 125 5.27 -5.51 -3.76
C ASP A 125 5.38 -5.24 -5.27
N ASN A 126 6.38 -4.44 -5.68
CA ASN A 126 6.52 -3.98 -7.05
C ASN A 126 7.70 -4.67 -7.74
N ASP A 127 7.38 -5.52 -8.67
CA ASP A 127 8.31 -6.28 -9.50
C ASP A 127 8.14 -5.99 -11.00
N ILE A 128 7.69 -4.79 -11.36
CA ILE A 128 7.39 -4.40 -12.76
C ILE A 128 8.57 -4.65 -13.72
N CYS A 129 9.80 -4.53 -13.24
CA CYS A 129 10.98 -4.80 -14.05
C CYS A 129 11.21 -6.29 -14.35
N ALA A 130 10.39 -7.20 -13.81
CA ALA A 130 10.34 -8.60 -14.24
C ALA A 130 9.40 -8.82 -15.43
N HIS A 131 8.53 -7.85 -15.71
CA HIS A 131 7.46 -7.94 -16.72
C HIS A 131 7.68 -7.00 -17.90
N MET A 132 8.46 -5.92 -17.71
CA MET A 132 8.74 -4.91 -18.73
C MET A 132 10.24 -4.72 -18.91
N ASP A 133 10.71 -4.78 -20.15
CA ASP A 133 12.07 -4.46 -20.52
C ASP A 133 12.32 -2.94 -20.56
N GLY A 134 13.58 -2.54 -20.44
CA GLY A 134 13.99 -1.13 -20.58
C GLY A 134 13.77 -0.25 -19.34
N LEU A 135 13.27 -0.79 -18.24
CA LEU A 135 13.09 -0.06 -16.99
C LEU A 135 14.38 0.03 -16.16
N TYR A 136 15.41 0.66 -16.73
CA TYR A 136 16.75 0.75 -16.11
C TYR A 136 16.74 1.43 -14.73
N ALA A 137 15.86 2.41 -14.53
CA ALA A 137 15.74 3.11 -13.26
C ALA A 137 15.19 2.19 -12.16
N ASP A 138 14.19 1.37 -12.49
CA ASP A 138 13.61 0.39 -11.55
C ASP A 138 14.59 -0.75 -11.28
N ALA A 139 15.33 -1.21 -12.31
CA ALA A 139 16.38 -2.22 -12.13
C ALA A 139 17.50 -1.73 -11.20
N LEU A 140 17.95 -0.47 -11.37
CA LEU A 140 18.92 0.15 -10.47
C LEU A 140 18.35 0.28 -9.06
N TYR A 141 17.09 0.70 -8.96
CA TYR A 141 16.38 0.83 -7.68
C TYR A 141 16.37 -0.52 -6.94
N HIS A 142 15.97 -1.62 -7.58
CA HIS A 142 15.98 -2.95 -6.97
C HIS A 142 17.38 -3.39 -6.54
N ARG A 143 18.42 -3.03 -7.30
CA ARG A 143 19.81 -3.29 -6.88
C ARG A 143 20.19 -2.54 -5.59
N LEU A 144 19.63 -1.37 -5.37
CA LEU A 144 19.90 -0.60 -4.14
C LEU A 144 19.13 -1.17 -2.95
N VAL A 145 17.87 -1.52 -3.11
CA VAL A 145 17.06 -2.09 -2.03
C VAL A 145 17.42 -3.54 -1.71
N ALA A 146 17.97 -4.30 -2.68
CA ALA A 146 18.54 -5.62 -2.44
C ALA A 146 19.67 -5.62 -1.39
N GLN A 147 20.21 -4.44 -1.02
CA GLN A 147 21.21 -4.29 0.03
C GLN A 147 20.61 -4.14 1.44
N ALA A 148 19.30 -4.20 1.59
CA ALA A 148 18.65 -4.25 2.91
C ALA A 148 19.09 -5.51 3.66
N THR A 149 19.13 -5.46 4.99
CA THR A 149 19.40 -6.63 5.83
C THR A 149 18.32 -7.69 5.61
N HIS A 150 17.06 -7.25 5.55
CA HIS A 150 15.92 -8.12 5.25
C HIS A 150 15.02 -7.44 4.21
N ASN A 151 14.52 -8.22 3.24
CA ASN A 151 13.49 -7.83 2.29
C ASN A 151 12.24 -8.65 2.56
N VAL A 152 11.12 -8.00 2.82
CA VAL A 152 9.82 -8.64 3.08
C VAL A 152 8.88 -8.37 1.92
N VAL A 153 8.37 -9.43 1.31
CA VAL A 153 7.58 -9.36 0.07
C VAL A 153 6.38 -10.32 0.14
N PRO A 154 5.28 -10.04 -0.57
CA PRO A 154 4.22 -11.03 -0.79
C PRO A 154 4.74 -12.31 -1.44
N GLU A 155 4.16 -13.49 -1.16
CA GLU A 155 4.50 -14.74 -1.87
C GLU A 155 4.31 -14.63 -3.40
N ALA A 156 3.37 -13.79 -3.84
CA ALA A 156 3.14 -13.52 -5.25
C ALA A 156 4.27 -12.73 -5.93
N PHE A 157 5.17 -12.10 -5.18
CA PHE A 157 6.27 -11.30 -5.70
C PHE A 157 7.37 -12.20 -6.30
N ARG A 158 7.94 -11.81 -7.41
CA ARG A 158 9.10 -12.50 -8.01
C ARG A 158 10.38 -12.17 -7.26
N THR A 159 10.79 -13.05 -6.37
CA THR A 159 11.99 -12.87 -5.53
C THR A 159 13.28 -12.71 -6.33
N GLU A 160 13.34 -13.27 -7.56
CA GLU A 160 14.46 -13.13 -8.49
C GLU A 160 14.78 -11.66 -8.81
N VAL A 161 13.76 -10.79 -8.75
CA VAL A 161 13.96 -9.33 -8.90
C VAL A 161 14.96 -8.77 -7.88
N LEU A 162 15.05 -9.36 -6.70
CA LEU A 162 16.00 -8.96 -5.65
C LEU A 162 17.24 -9.83 -5.65
N THR A 163 17.12 -11.16 -5.75
CA THR A 163 18.24 -12.10 -5.62
C THR A 163 19.19 -11.98 -6.82
N ASP A 164 18.71 -11.83 -8.04
CA ASP A 164 19.56 -11.56 -9.24
C ASP A 164 20.28 -10.20 -9.16
N ARG A 165 19.86 -9.33 -8.23
CA ARG A 165 20.47 -8.00 -8.02
C ARG A 165 21.28 -7.92 -6.74
N GLY A 166 21.54 -9.06 -6.10
CA GLY A 166 22.49 -9.20 -5.01
C GLY A 166 21.91 -9.28 -3.61
N ALA A 167 20.59 -9.48 -3.45
CA ALA A 167 20.03 -9.90 -2.17
C ALA A 167 20.44 -11.35 -1.89
N ASP A 168 20.82 -11.63 -0.65
CA ASP A 168 20.97 -13.00 -0.20
C ASP A 168 19.57 -13.66 -0.19
N PRO A 169 19.39 -14.86 -0.78
CA PRO A 169 18.11 -15.56 -0.73
C PRO A 169 17.57 -15.73 0.71
N ASP A 170 18.44 -15.96 1.69
CA ASP A 170 18.05 -16.08 3.09
C ASP A 170 17.60 -14.76 3.74
N SER A 171 17.87 -13.62 3.07
CA SER A 171 17.42 -12.30 3.49
C SER A 171 16.08 -11.89 2.88
N VAL A 172 15.49 -12.71 2.00
CA VAL A 172 14.20 -12.44 1.37
C VAL A 172 13.13 -13.29 2.03
N HIS A 173 12.22 -12.63 2.72
CA HIS A 173 11.14 -13.26 3.50
C HIS A 173 9.80 -13.02 2.80
N THR A 174 8.99 -14.07 2.69
CA THR A 174 7.66 -13.99 2.05
C THR A 174 6.55 -14.12 3.08
N TYR A 175 5.36 -13.60 2.77
CA TYR A 175 4.15 -13.77 3.56
C TYR A 175 2.94 -14.05 2.64
N ASP A 176 1.97 -14.86 3.12
CA ASP A 176 0.76 -15.22 2.35
C ASP A 176 -0.28 -14.10 2.41
N GLY A 177 -0.07 -13.07 1.61
CA GLY A 177 -0.98 -11.93 1.54
C GLY A 177 -0.48 -10.83 0.62
N PHE A 178 -1.07 -9.66 0.76
CA PHE A 178 -0.73 -8.46 -0.01
C PHE A 178 -0.47 -7.29 0.92
N LYS A 179 0.28 -6.31 0.46
CA LYS A 179 0.57 -5.11 1.25
C LYS A 179 -0.71 -4.39 1.71
N GLU A 180 -1.71 -4.40 0.87
CA GLU A 180 -3.01 -3.79 1.14
C GLU A 180 -3.73 -4.45 2.32
N ASP A 181 -3.60 -5.77 2.51
CA ASP A 181 -4.16 -6.47 3.67
C ASP A 181 -3.72 -5.83 4.99
N VAL A 182 -2.46 -5.41 5.09
CA VAL A 182 -1.88 -4.89 6.34
C VAL A 182 -2.62 -3.65 6.84
N TYR A 183 -2.94 -2.70 5.95
CA TYR A 183 -3.61 -1.46 6.38
C TYR A 183 -5.13 -1.50 6.24
N VAL A 184 -5.65 -2.27 5.30
CA VAL A 184 -7.09 -2.55 5.21
C VAL A 184 -7.59 -3.25 6.48
N ALA A 185 -6.79 -4.12 7.10
CA ALA A 185 -7.09 -4.75 8.38
C ALA A 185 -7.38 -3.78 9.53
N ALA A 186 -6.84 -2.58 9.47
CA ALA A 186 -7.02 -1.54 10.49
C ALA A 186 -8.17 -0.57 10.15
N PHE A 187 -8.82 -0.77 9.02
CA PHE A 187 -9.94 0.06 8.60
C PHE A 187 -11.18 -0.22 9.46
N GLU A 188 -11.81 0.84 9.92
CA GLU A 188 -13.07 0.83 10.65
C GLU A 188 -14.11 1.59 9.81
N PRO A 189 -15.08 0.91 9.18
CA PRO A 189 -16.04 1.54 8.31
C PRO A 189 -17.03 2.46 9.07
N ASP A 190 -17.38 3.58 8.45
CA ASP A 190 -18.42 4.48 8.90
C ASP A 190 -19.75 4.12 8.22
N ASP A 191 -20.65 3.48 8.92
CA ASP A 191 -21.95 3.07 8.39
C ASP A 191 -22.79 4.26 7.87
N SER A 192 -22.51 5.49 8.32
CA SER A 192 -23.16 6.71 7.85
C SER A 192 -22.56 7.28 6.56
N PHE A 193 -21.44 6.72 6.09
CA PHE A 193 -20.74 7.25 4.89
C PHE A 193 -21.62 7.34 3.63
N PRO A 194 -22.50 6.35 3.32
CA PRO A 194 -23.38 6.45 2.14
C PRO A 194 -24.34 7.66 2.17
N GLU A 195 -24.70 8.17 3.36
CA GLU A 195 -25.55 9.36 3.50
C GLU A 195 -24.89 10.64 2.96
N ARG A 196 -23.57 10.63 2.74
CA ARG A 196 -22.81 11.75 2.15
C ARG A 196 -22.85 11.77 0.62
N LEU A 197 -23.38 10.69 0.02
CA LEU A 197 -23.48 10.53 -1.42
C LEU A 197 -24.88 10.91 -1.91
N PRO A 198 -25.06 11.44 -3.12
CA PRO A 198 -26.34 11.95 -3.62
C PRO A 198 -27.25 10.83 -4.15
N PHE A 199 -27.18 9.62 -3.61
CA PHE A 199 -27.92 8.46 -4.13
C PHE A 199 -29.00 7.94 -3.17
N ASP A 200 -29.30 8.66 -2.08
CA ASP A 200 -30.34 8.31 -1.11
C ASP A 200 -30.24 6.86 -0.58
N GLY A 201 -29.03 6.33 -0.45
CA GLY A 201 -28.76 4.96 0.01
C GLY A 201 -28.90 3.89 -1.08
N GLU A 202 -29.14 4.26 -2.33
CA GLU A 202 -29.12 3.32 -3.45
C GLU A 202 -27.69 2.77 -3.71
N PRO A 203 -27.58 1.54 -4.20
CA PRO A 203 -26.29 0.96 -4.55
C PRO A 203 -25.55 1.80 -5.61
N PHE A 204 -24.24 1.89 -5.48
CA PHE A 204 -23.36 2.60 -6.40
C PHE A 204 -22.11 1.79 -6.72
N VAL A 205 -21.47 2.12 -7.82
CA VAL A 205 -20.12 1.66 -8.16
C VAL A 205 -19.13 2.81 -8.08
N VAL A 206 -17.86 2.49 -7.86
CA VAL A 206 -16.78 3.48 -7.91
C VAL A 206 -16.03 3.31 -9.23
N VAL A 207 -15.84 4.41 -9.96
CA VAL A 207 -14.99 4.41 -11.16
C VAL A 207 -13.81 5.35 -10.95
N ARG A 208 -12.58 4.82 -11.05
CA ARG A 208 -11.35 5.60 -11.03
C ARG A 208 -10.55 5.33 -12.31
N PRO A 209 -10.39 6.33 -13.19
CA PRO A 209 -9.73 6.14 -14.49
C PRO A 209 -8.24 5.82 -14.37
N GLU A 210 -7.66 5.43 -15.49
CA GLU A 210 -6.24 5.17 -15.67
C GLU A 210 -5.40 6.43 -15.40
N ALA A 211 -4.13 6.24 -15.03
CA ALA A 211 -3.18 7.34 -14.86
C ALA A 211 -2.48 7.63 -16.19
N LEU A 212 -3.17 8.27 -17.14
CA LEU A 212 -2.65 8.53 -18.50
C LEU A 212 -1.35 9.34 -18.55
N GLN A 213 -1.02 10.05 -17.47
CA GLN A 213 0.25 10.81 -17.35
C GLN A 213 1.41 9.94 -16.84
N ALA A 214 1.15 8.67 -16.49
CA ALA A 214 2.22 7.78 -16.07
C ALA A 214 3.00 7.27 -17.28
N THR A 215 4.33 7.24 -17.18
CA THR A 215 5.25 6.89 -18.28
C THR A 215 5.10 5.45 -18.77
N TYR A 216 4.37 4.62 -18.05
CA TYR A 216 4.09 3.21 -18.38
C TYR A 216 2.68 2.98 -18.92
N VAL A 217 1.90 4.04 -19.18
CA VAL A 217 0.54 3.95 -19.75
C VAL A 217 0.59 4.50 -21.17
N GLU A 218 0.47 3.60 -22.15
CA GLU A 218 0.48 3.91 -23.58
C GLU A 218 -0.86 3.55 -24.26
N ALA A 219 -1.97 3.73 -23.55
CA ALA A 219 -3.29 3.39 -24.07
C ALA A 219 -4.28 4.55 -23.89
N ASP A 220 -5.29 4.58 -24.76
CA ASP A 220 -6.44 5.46 -24.58
C ASP A 220 -7.25 5.03 -23.37
N THR A 221 -7.87 6.00 -22.69
CA THR A 221 -8.79 5.69 -21.59
C THR A 221 -10.09 5.09 -22.11
N ILE A 222 -10.65 4.18 -21.32
CA ILE A 222 -12.01 3.64 -21.55
C ILE A 222 -13.06 4.32 -20.67
N ALA A 223 -12.66 5.30 -19.86
CA ALA A 223 -13.53 5.90 -18.86
C ALA A 223 -14.81 6.55 -19.45
N PRO A 224 -14.79 7.30 -20.55
CA PRO A 224 -16.02 7.87 -21.12
C PRO A 224 -17.05 6.82 -21.52
N GLU A 225 -16.63 5.82 -22.29
CA GLU A 225 -17.48 4.73 -22.76
C GLU A 225 -17.97 3.86 -21.61
N LEU A 226 -17.13 3.65 -20.59
CA LEU A 226 -17.50 2.92 -19.38
C LEU A 226 -18.55 3.65 -18.57
N LEU A 227 -18.40 4.95 -18.35
CA LEU A 227 -19.39 5.77 -17.65
C LEU A 227 -20.75 5.72 -18.36
N THR A 228 -20.76 5.90 -19.68
CA THR A 228 -21.98 5.78 -20.50
C THR A 228 -22.60 4.39 -20.40
N ALA A 229 -21.80 3.33 -20.54
CA ALA A 229 -22.30 1.95 -20.47
C ALA A 229 -22.92 1.59 -19.12
N LEU A 230 -22.41 2.14 -18.03
CA LEU A 230 -22.94 1.95 -16.67
C LEU A 230 -24.23 2.75 -16.47
N THR A 231 -24.25 4.03 -16.84
CA THR A 231 -25.42 4.89 -16.63
C THR A 231 -26.60 4.52 -17.50
N ASP A 232 -26.38 4.04 -18.74
CA ASP A 232 -27.42 3.49 -19.62
C ASP A 232 -28.15 2.27 -19.01
N ARG A 233 -27.48 1.55 -18.08
CA ARG A 233 -28.06 0.45 -17.31
C ARG A 233 -28.68 0.90 -15.98
N GLY A 234 -28.72 2.20 -15.72
CA GLY A 234 -29.28 2.76 -14.50
C GLY A 234 -28.40 2.59 -13.27
N ILE A 235 -27.09 2.36 -13.44
CA ILE A 235 -26.13 2.17 -12.35
C ILE A 235 -25.65 3.54 -11.87
N ASN A 236 -25.71 3.81 -10.57
CA ASN A 236 -25.15 5.01 -9.94
C ASN A 236 -23.63 4.89 -9.83
N VAL A 237 -22.92 5.95 -10.17
CA VAL A 237 -21.46 5.98 -10.26
C VAL A 237 -20.87 7.09 -9.40
N VAL A 238 -19.98 6.74 -8.47
CA VAL A 238 -19.05 7.71 -7.88
C VAL A 238 -17.79 7.73 -8.75
N TYR A 239 -17.62 8.81 -9.50
CA TYR A 239 -16.47 8.99 -10.39
C TYR A 239 -15.37 9.78 -9.71
N LEU A 240 -14.14 9.24 -9.70
CA LEU A 240 -12.97 9.82 -9.03
C LEU A 240 -11.95 10.33 -10.06
N PRO A 241 -12.13 11.53 -10.64
CA PRO A 241 -11.19 12.10 -11.60
C PRO A 241 -9.80 12.26 -10.97
N ARG A 242 -8.73 12.04 -11.74
CA ARG A 242 -7.35 12.23 -11.25
C ARG A 242 -6.90 13.68 -11.25
N THR A 243 -7.40 14.44 -12.21
CA THR A 243 -7.19 15.88 -12.40
C THR A 243 -8.50 16.49 -12.94
N ASP A 244 -8.61 17.81 -12.94
CA ASP A 244 -9.82 18.47 -13.43
C ASP A 244 -10.13 18.17 -14.91
N ASP A 245 -9.10 17.96 -15.75
CA ASP A 245 -9.29 17.61 -17.16
C ASP A 245 -10.03 16.26 -17.33
N TYR A 246 -9.93 15.35 -16.37
CA TYR A 246 -10.66 14.06 -16.40
C TYR A 246 -12.16 14.21 -16.14
N ARG A 247 -12.64 15.39 -15.71
CA ARG A 247 -14.08 15.66 -15.58
C ARG A 247 -14.80 15.70 -16.93
N ALA A 248 -14.08 15.99 -18.01
CA ALA A 248 -14.62 15.92 -19.36
C ALA A 248 -15.09 14.51 -19.76
N PHE A 249 -14.56 13.45 -19.13
CA PHE A 249 -14.97 12.09 -19.42
C PHE A 249 -16.41 11.75 -19.00
N MET A 250 -17.08 12.64 -18.26
CA MET A 250 -18.48 12.47 -17.84
C MET A 250 -19.48 13.11 -18.81
N GLU A 251 -19.04 13.82 -19.87
CA GLU A 251 -19.91 14.67 -20.70
C GLU A 251 -21.05 13.90 -21.38
N ASP A 252 -20.81 12.63 -21.78
CA ASP A 252 -21.78 11.79 -22.47
C ASP A 252 -22.56 10.85 -21.52
N ALA A 253 -22.23 10.83 -20.23
CA ALA A 253 -22.90 10.00 -19.24
C ALA A 253 -24.15 10.71 -18.66
N ASP A 254 -25.12 9.93 -18.15
CA ASP A 254 -26.29 10.49 -17.47
C ASP A 254 -25.89 11.29 -16.22
N PRO A 255 -26.06 12.62 -16.20
CA PRO A 255 -25.62 13.47 -15.10
C PRO A 255 -26.36 13.21 -13.77
N ASP A 256 -27.55 12.61 -13.82
CA ASP A 256 -28.32 12.27 -12.62
C ASP A 256 -27.75 11.02 -11.92
N ARG A 257 -26.89 10.26 -12.61
CA ARG A 257 -26.30 9.00 -12.11
C ARG A 257 -24.80 9.06 -11.87
N VAL A 258 -24.12 10.13 -12.30
CA VAL A 258 -22.68 10.28 -12.07
C VAL A 258 -22.41 11.39 -11.07
N TYR A 259 -21.82 11.01 -9.95
CA TYR A 259 -21.34 11.96 -8.95
C TYR A 259 -19.82 12.01 -8.92
N ALA A 260 -19.25 13.18 -9.24
CA ALA A 260 -17.82 13.45 -9.08
C ALA A 260 -17.61 14.42 -7.90
N PRO A 261 -17.10 13.95 -6.75
CA PRO A 261 -16.93 14.78 -5.56
C PRO A 261 -15.97 15.94 -5.83
N GLN A 262 -16.24 17.09 -5.17
CA GLN A 262 -15.35 18.25 -5.20
C GLN A 262 -14.18 18.09 -4.23
N ASP A 263 -14.46 17.54 -3.05
CA ASP A 263 -13.48 17.24 -2.03
C ASP A 263 -13.06 15.76 -2.09
N ALA A 264 -11.87 15.46 -1.62
CA ALA A 264 -11.38 14.09 -1.56
C ALA A 264 -12.21 13.26 -0.57
N LEU A 265 -12.74 12.14 -1.04
CA LEU A 265 -13.37 11.14 -0.21
C LEU A 265 -12.40 10.01 0.15
N SER A 266 -12.65 9.33 1.27
CA SER A 266 -11.89 8.15 1.66
C SER A 266 -12.06 7.03 0.63
N GLY A 267 -10.95 6.58 0.01
CA GLY A 267 -10.98 5.48 -0.95
C GLY A 267 -11.39 4.15 -0.30
N LEU A 268 -11.05 3.95 0.97
CA LEU A 268 -11.41 2.73 1.71
C LEU A 268 -12.92 2.72 2.03
N GLU A 269 -13.50 3.86 2.46
CA GLU A 269 -14.94 3.98 2.67
C GLU A 269 -15.71 3.73 1.36
N LEU A 270 -15.27 4.36 0.27
CA LEU A 270 -15.87 4.14 -1.04
C LEU A 270 -15.81 2.66 -1.44
N SER A 271 -14.65 2.02 -1.28
CA SER A 271 -14.49 0.60 -1.61
C SER A 271 -15.34 -0.30 -0.72
N TRP A 272 -15.48 0.02 0.57
CA TRP A 272 -16.29 -0.75 1.51
C TRP A 272 -17.78 -0.73 1.19
N HIS A 273 -18.30 0.44 0.81
CA HIS A 273 -19.74 0.65 0.59
C HIS A 273 -20.17 0.44 -0.88
N ALA A 274 -19.23 0.34 -1.80
CA ALA A 274 -19.53 0.14 -3.22
C ALA A 274 -20.05 -1.27 -3.51
N ARG A 275 -20.95 -1.38 -4.48
CA ARG A 275 -21.34 -2.64 -5.10
C ARG A 275 -20.17 -3.27 -5.87
N CYS A 276 -19.34 -2.42 -6.47
CA CYS A 276 -18.14 -2.82 -7.22
C CYS A 276 -17.18 -1.63 -7.35
N VAL A 277 -15.88 -1.90 -7.38
CA VAL A 277 -14.84 -0.91 -7.66
C VAL A 277 -14.24 -1.18 -9.03
N LEU A 278 -14.39 -0.22 -9.95
CA LEU A 278 -13.92 -0.27 -11.33
C LEU A 278 -12.75 0.69 -11.48
N THR A 279 -11.55 0.21 -11.76
CA THR A 279 -10.39 1.11 -11.70
C THR A 279 -9.24 0.73 -12.63
N GLY A 280 -8.59 1.77 -13.20
CA GLY A 280 -7.28 1.67 -13.82
C GLY A 280 -6.12 1.86 -12.83
N SER A 281 -6.34 1.64 -11.52
CA SER A 281 -5.34 1.75 -10.46
C SER A 281 -5.15 0.42 -9.74
N GLY A 282 -3.98 -0.21 -9.86
CA GLY A 282 -3.70 -1.48 -9.19
C GLY A 282 -3.93 -1.42 -7.68
N THR A 283 -3.47 -0.36 -6.99
CA THR A 283 -3.66 -0.22 -5.54
C THR A 283 -5.13 -0.24 -5.14
N MET A 284 -6.00 0.54 -5.83
CA MET A 284 -7.41 0.60 -5.46
C MET A 284 -8.15 -0.71 -5.78
N ALA A 285 -7.77 -1.40 -6.87
CA ALA A 285 -8.31 -2.73 -7.16
C ALA A 285 -7.93 -3.74 -6.07
N ARG A 286 -6.66 -3.72 -5.61
CA ARG A 286 -6.20 -4.58 -4.52
C ARG A 286 -6.87 -4.25 -3.19
N GLU A 287 -7.03 -2.96 -2.85
CA GLU A 287 -7.77 -2.52 -1.65
C GLU A 287 -9.18 -3.11 -1.62
N ALA A 288 -9.95 -2.97 -2.70
CA ALA A 288 -11.28 -3.52 -2.81
C ALA A 288 -11.28 -5.06 -2.69
N ALA A 289 -10.41 -5.73 -3.43
CA ALA A 289 -10.28 -7.19 -3.37
C ALA A 289 -9.87 -7.70 -1.98
N ARG A 290 -9.11 -6.93 -1.19
CA ARG A 290 -8.74 -7.30 0.19
C ARG A 290 -9.84 -7.05 1.21
N MET A 291 -10.87 -6.30 0.83
CA MET A 291 -12.13 -6.14 1.58
C MET A 291 -13.20 -7.16 1.17
N ASP A 292 -12.93 -8.09 0.27
CA ASP A 292 -13.91 -8.95 -0.40
C ASP A 292 -14.98 -8.12 -1.17
N THR A 293 -14.70 -6.88 -1.54
CA THR A 293 -15.55 -6.09 -2.42
C THR A 293 -15.22 -6.44 -3.87
N PRO A 294 -16.23 -6.73 -4.72
CA PRO A 294 -16.01 -6.98 -6.14
C PRO A 294 -15.17 -5.88 -6.79
N ALA A 295 -14.13 -6.27 -7.50
CA ALA A 295 -13.19 -5.34 -8.12
C ALA A 295 -12.96 -5.68 -9.60
N VAL A 296 -12.95 -4.64 -10.43
CA VAL A 296 -12.58 -4.73 -11.83
C VAL A 296 -11.35 -3.88 -12.07
N SER A 297 -10.32 -4.49 -12.62
CA SER A 297 -9.17 -3.78 -13.15
C SER A 297 -9.32 -3.60 -14.66
N PHE A 298 -9.25 -2.36 -15.12
CA PHE A 298 -9.08 -2.05 -16.54
C PHE A 298 -7.72 -1.40 -16.81
N PHE A 299 -6.72 -1.76 -16.00
CA PHE A 299 -5.36 -1.28 -16.14
C PHE A 299 -4.79 -1.68 -17.52
N PRO A 300 -4.20 -0.72 -18.28
CA PRO A 300 -3.91 -0.93 -19.70
C PRO A 300 -2.54 -1.56 -20.01
N SER A 301 -1.69 -1.73 -19.00
CA SER A 301 -0.31 -2.17 -19.19
C SER A 301 -0.05 -3.50 -18.50
N GLU A 302 1.20 -3.97 -18.54
CA GLU A 302 1.63 -5.18 -17.85
C GLU A 302 1.34 -5.11 -16.34
N HIS A 303 0.87 -6.19 -15.79
CA HIS A 303 0.53 -6.32 -14.38
C HIS A 303 1.75 -6.66 -13.53
N LEU A 304 1.76 -6.18 -12.28
CA LEU A 304 2.65 -6.73 -11.27
C LEU A 304 2.26 -8.18 -10.97
N SER A 305 3.19 -8.99 -10.50
CA SER A 305 2.87 -10.38 -10.10
C SER A 305 1.76 -10.45 -9.05
N VAL A 306 1.69 -9.47 -8.16
CA VAL A 306 0.61 -9.36 -7.15
C VAL A 306 -0.76 -9.10 -7.80
N ASP A 307 -0.84 -8.26 -8.83
CA ASP A 307 -2.08 -8.00 -9.56
C ASP A 307 -2.49 -9.24 -10.36
N GLN A 308 -1.55 -9.85 -11.09
CA GLN A 308 -1.80 -11.06 -11.88
C GLN A 308 -2.30 -12.21 -11.00
N THR A 309 -1.71 -12.39 -9.81
CA THR A 309 -2.16 -13.41 -8.87
C THR A 309 -3.61 -13.21 -8.43
N LEU A 310 -4.03 -11.96 -8.21
CA LEU A 310 -5.42 -11.66 -7.84
C LEU A 310 -6.39 -11.89 -9.00
N ILE A 311 -5.96 -11.58 -10.22
CA ILE A 311 -6.74 -11.85 -11.44
C ILE A 311 -6.89 -13.36 -11.66
N ASP A 312 -5.80 -14.12 -11.56
CA ASP A 312 -5.80 -15.57 -11.74
C ASP A 312 -6.64 -16.30 -10.68
N ARG A 313 -6.72 -15.77 -9.46
CA ARG A 313 -7.59 -16.28 -8.38
C ARG A 313 -9.07 -15.89 -8.56
N GLY A 314 -9.36 -14.93 -9.45
CA GLY A 314 -10.71 -14.37 -9.62
C GLY A 314 -11.09 -13.36 -8.53
N ASP A 315 -10.14 -12.90 -7.71
CA ASP A 315 -10.35 -11.84 -6.71
C ASP A 315 -10.52 -10.46 -7.38
N ILE A 316 -9.95 -10.30 -8.59
CA ILE A 316 -10.11 -9.14 -9.46
C ILE A 316 -10.52 -9.61 -10.85
N TYR A 317 -11.63 -9.11 -11.38
CA TYR A 317 -11.98 -9.27 -12.78
C TYR A 317 -11.18 -8.29 -13.63
N HIS A 318 -10.57 -8.75 -14.74
CA HIS A 318 -9.85 -7.88 -15.65
C HIS A 318 -10.50 -7.83 -17.02
N SER A 319 -10.90 -6.64 -17.45
CA SER A 319 -11.35 -6.35 -18.82
C SER A 319 -11.13 -4.89 -19.16
N ARG A 320 -10.94 -4.60 -20.43
CA ARG A 320 -10.93 -3.21 -20.97
C ARG A 320 -12.11 -2.97 -21.93
N ASP A 321 -13.05 -3.88 -21.99
CA ASP A 321 -14.29 -3.67 -22.73
C ASP A 321 -15.35 -3.06 -21.82
N PRO A 322 -15.81 -1.82 -22.08
CA PRO A 322 -16.81 -1.15 -21.26
C PRO A 322 -18.13 -1.92 -21.14
N VAL A 323 -18.54 -2.66 -22.20
CA VAL A 323 -19.78 -3.41 -22.20
C VAL A 323 -19.65 -4.66 -21.33
N GLU A 324 -18.56 -5.41 -21.47
CA GLU A 324 -18.26 -6.57 -20.61
C GLU A 324 -18.19 -6.17 -19.13
N ILE A 325 -17.55 -5.02 -18.82
CA ILE A 325 -17.46 -4.53 -17.45
C ILE A 325 -18.85 -4.22 -16.90
N ALA A 326 -19.69 -3.53 -17.68
CA ALA A 326 -21.05 -3.18 -17.24
C ALA A 326 -21.92 -4.44 -17.08
N GLU A 327 -21.78 -5.45 -17.95
CA GLU A 327 -22.45 -6.76 -17.81
C GLU A 327 -21.99 -7.52 -16.58
N TYR A 328 -20.69 -7.50 -16.28
CA TYR A 328 -20.16 -8.06 -15.02
C TYR A 328 -20.79 -7.41 -13.81
N VAL A 329 -20.85 -6.08 -13.78
CA VAL A 329 -21.50 -5.33 -12.66
C VAL A 329 -22.97 -5.72 -12.54
N ASP A 330 -23.71 -5.84 -13.63
CA ASP A 330 -25.12 -6.26 -13.60
C ASP A 330 -25.31 -7.67 -13.04
N SER A 331 -24.37 -8.57 -13.30
CA SER A 331 -24.39 -9.95 -12.82
C SER A 331 -24.18 -10.10 -11.31
N LEU A 332 -23.60 -9.08 -10.66
CA LEU A 332 -23.33 -9.12 -9.21
C LEU A 332 -24.62 -9.10 -8.40
N THR A 333 -24.68 -9.98 -7.42
CA THR A 333 -25.79 -10.02 -6.44
C THR A 333 -25.40 -9.23 -5.17
N PRO A 334 -26.39 -8.83 -4.33
CA PRO A 334 -26.09 -8.22 -3.03
C PRO A 334 -25.29 -9.13 -2.07
N ALA A 335 -25.24 -10.43 -2.34
CA ALA A 335 -24.42 -11.37 -1.57
C ALA A 335 -22.94 -11.28 -1.91
N ASP A 336 -22.62 -10.91 -3.16
CA ASP A 336 -21.23 -10.77 -3.63
C ASP A 336 -20.56 -9.50 -3.07
N ALA A 337 -21.37 -8.45 -2.81
CA ALA A 337 -20.90 -7.18 -2.24
C ALA A 337 -21.05 -7.19 -0.70
N ARG A 338 -20.42 -8.15 0.00
CA ARG A 338 -20.37 -8.21 1.47
C ARG A 338 -18.94 -8.11 1.94
N PRO A 339 -18.44 -6.90 2.16
CA PRO A 339 -17.05 -6.71 2.56
C PRO A 339 -16.72 -7.36 3.89
N ARG A 340 -15.49 -7.88 4.00
CA ARG A 340 -14.94 -8.57 5.18
C ARG A 340 -13.47 -8.24 5.36
N LEU A 341 -13.02 -8.24 6.60
CA LEU A 341 -11.65 -7.92 6.96
C LEU A 341 -10.89 -9.07 7.63
N ASP A 342 -11.52 -10.26 7.78
CA ASP A 342 -10.92 -11.35 8.56
C ASP A 342 -9.63 -11.87 7.94
N ARG A 343 -9.56 -11.93 6.60
CA ARG A 343 -8.33 -12.32 5.88
C ARG A 343 -7.26 -11.26 6.08
N ALA A 344 -7.59 -10.00 5.85
CA ALA A 344 -6.67 -8.87 6.01
C ALA A 344 -6.09 -8.82 7.44
N ARG A 345 -6.92 -9.05 8.46
CA ARG A 345 -6.46 -9.10 9.85
C ARG A 345 -5.46 -10.21 10.11
N ARG A 346 -5.69 -11.43 9.59
CA ARG A 346 -4.73 -12.52 9.71
C ARG A 346 -3.40 -12.20 9.03
N VAL A 347 -3.44 -11.63 7.82
CA VAL A 347 -2.22 -11.23 7.11
C VAL A 347 -1.46 -10.15 7.88
N ARG A 348 -2.15 -9.16 8.44
CA ARG A 348 -1.50 -8.14 9.27
C ARG A 348 -0.80 -8.75 10.49
N GLU A 349 -1.45 -9.70 11.17
CA GLU A 349 -0.87 -10.41 12.31
C GLU A 349 0.37 -11.21 11.90
N GLU A 350 0.33 -11.90 10.76
CA GLU A 350 1.47 -12.64 10.19
C GLU A 350 2.64 -11.71 9.87
N VAL A 351 2.39 -10.60 9.16
CA VAL A 351 3.43 -9.62 8.80
C VAL A 351 4.00 -8.94 10.04
N ALA A 352 3.17 -8.65 11.05
CA ALA A 352 3.63 -8.07 12.30
C ALA A 352 4.50 -9.05 13.09
N SER A 353 4.12 -10.35 13.17
CA SER A 353 4.93 -11.39 13.78
C SER A 353 6.28 -11.56 13.08
N LEU A 354 6.25 -11.69 11.75
CA LEU A 354 7.48 -11.77 10.95
C LEU A 354 8.39 -10.54 11.19
N THR A 355 7.79 -9.34 11.22
CA THR A 355 8.55 -8.12 11.50
C THR A 355 9.20 -8.17 12.89
N ARG A 356 8.46 -8.64 13.91
CA ARG A 356 8.99 -8.75 15.26
C ARG A 356 10.14 -9.74 15.32
N ASP A 357 9.99 -10.92 14.70
CA ASP A 357 11.03 -11.96 14.66
C ASP A 357 12.32 -11.43 14.00
N LEU A 358 12.20 -10.67 12.90
CA LEU A 358 13.34 -10.04 12.23
C LEU A 358 14.01 -8.97 13.09
N ILE A 359 13.23 -8.18 13.83
CA ILE A 359 13.75 -7.19 14.77
C ILE A 359 14.52 -7.90 15.91
N ASP A 360 13.95 -8.97 16.48
CA ASP A 360 14.56 -9.71 17.57
C ASP A 360 15.87 -10.40 17.15
N ALA A 361 15.91 -10.94 15.93
CA ALA A 361 17.13 -11.53 15.37
C ALA A 361 18.28 -10.50 15.28
N GLU A 362 17.98 -9.24 14.93
CA GLU A 362 19.00 -8.19 14.79
C GLU A 362 19.37 -7.53 16.12
N THR A 363 18.46 -7.50 17.09
CA THR A 363 18.71 -6.89 18.41
C THR A 363 19.24 -7.86 19.45
N GLY A 364 19.20 -9.15 19.14
CA GLY A 364 19.72 -10.22 20.03
C GLY A 364 18.81 -10.50 21.23
N GLU A 365 17.54 -10.12 21.17
CA GLU A 365 16.58 -10.39 22.26
C GLU A 365 16.14 -11.85 22.36
N ASP A 366 16.57 -12.69 21.43
CA ASP A 366 16.29 -14.15 21.38
C ASP A 366 17.30 -15.00 22.23
N ARG A 367 17.98 -14.38 23.24
CA ARG A 367 18.95 -15.09 24.09
C ARG A 367 18.60 -15.08 25.54
#